data_d13c84a696f959f158f91343cd60c9e7
#
_entry.id   d13c84a696f959f158f91343cd60c9e7
#
_cell.length_a   1.000
_cell.length_b   1.000
_cell.length_c   1.000
_cell.angle_alpha   90.00
_cell.angle_beta   90.00
_cell.angle_gamma   90.00
#
_symmetry.space_group_name_H-M   'P 1'
#
loop_
_entity.id
_entity.type
_entity.pdbx_description
1 polymer ?
#
loop_
_entity_poly.entity_id
_entity_poly.type
_entity_poly.pdbx_seq_one_letter_code
_entity_poly.pdbx_strand_id
1 'polypeptide(L)'
;MALVTRRTALTAFGATLAAVLAPPAGSAFADDHKHRAPLWRAHAHNDYEHPRPLFDALDHRFGSVEADIFLVGDQLLVGHTADELDPKRTLESLYLDPLAALVKANHGSVYRGYRRPLQLLIDIKTEGSSTYLELDRHLRRYQHLFTTCAHGRVHPGAVTNVISGDRAARIPMEAQSVRRAFYDGRLTDLGTSAPASFAPLVSDNWQLNFTWLGEGTFPDAERQRLRGIIGQAHARGQKVRFWNTPDLAGPARDALWAELLDAGVDYFNTDDLAGLEAFLDAHRVA
;
A
#
# COMPACT_ATOMS: atom_id res chain seq x y z
N MET A 1 -91.53 31.77 -3.03
CA MET A 1 -90.42 31.26 -3.77
C MET A 1 -89.18 31.44 -2.93
N ALA A 2 -88.72 30.43 -2.27
CA ALA A 2 -87.48 30.46 -1.39
C ALA A 2 -86.59 29.28 -1.78
N LEU A 3 -85.41 29.60 -2.26
CA LEU A 3 -84.38 28.62 -2.63
C LEU A 3 -83.64 28.13 -1.36
N VAL A 4 -83.66 26.83 -1.19
CA VAL A 4 -82.89 26.11 -0.11
C VAL A 4 -81.53 25.69 -0.67
N THR A 5 -80.49 26.26 -0.18
CA THR A 5 -79.10 25.86 -0.46
C THR A 5 -78.68 24.78 0.51
N ARG A 6 -78.38 23.58 -0.01
CA ARG A 6 -77.73 22.50 0.82
C ARG A 6 -76.22 22.73 0.85
N ARG A 7 -75.62 22.83 2.04
CA ARG A 7 -74.19 22.77 2.28
C ARG A 7 -73.76 21.31 2.50
N THR A 8 -72.90 20.82 1.59
CA THR A 8 -72.27 19.54 1.71
C THR A 8 -70.93 19.72 2.51
N ALA A 9 -70.79 19.07 3.64
CA ALA A 9 -69.54 19.05 4.40
C ALA A 9 -68.62 17.94 3.85
N LEU A 10 -67.45 18.31 3.31
CA LEU A 10 -66.38 17.40 2.99
C LEU A 10 -65.50 17.17 4.24
N THR A 11 -65.48 15.96 4.77
CA THR A 11 -64.49 15.48 5.76
C THR A 11 -63.26 15.03 5.00
N ALA A 12 -62.14 15.77 5.13
CA ALA A 12 -60.84 15.37 4.61
C ALA A 12 -60.15 14.42 5.62
N PHE A 13 -59.96 13.16 5.23
CA PHE A 13 -59.08 12.23 5.91
C PHE A 13 -57.63 12.56 5.53
N GLY A 14 -56.86 13.07 6.48
CA GLY A 14 -55.41 13.27 6.34
C GLY A 14 -54.67 11.95 6.59
N ALA A 15 -54.17 11.34 5.51
CA ALA A 15 -53.21 10.24 5.61
C ALA A 15 -51.80 10.81 5.76
N THR A 16 -51.22 10.76 6.96
CA THR A 16 -49.82 11.02 7.20
C THR A 16 -48.97 9.89 6.67
N LEU A 17 -48.32 10.08 5.52
CA LEU A 17 -47.25 9.21 5.05
C LEU A 17 -46.02 9.50 5.92
N ALA A 18 -45.66 8.58 6.83
CA ALA A 18 -44.37 8.54 7.45
C ALA A 18 -43.34 8.02 6.41
N ALA A 19 -42.56 8.93 5.82
CA ALA A 19 -41.41 8.57 5.01
C ALA A 19 -40.34 7.99 5.93
N VAL A 20 -40.18 6.66 5.92
CA VAL A 20 -39.01 5.99 6.50
C VAL A 20 -37.81 6.30 5.58
N LEU A 21 -36.98 7.26 5.98
CA LEU A 21 -35.69 7.51 5.35
C LEU A 21 -34.78 6.30 5.67
N ALA A 22 -34.64 5.40 4.71
CA ALA A 22 -33.60 4.40 4.76
C ALA A 22 -32.23 5.12 4.70
N PRO A 23 -31.26 4.80 5.57
CA PRO A 23 -29.93 5.38 5.46
C PRO A 23 -29.30 4.96 4.13
N PRO A 24 -28.48 5.82 3.50
CA PRO A 24 -27.81 5.47 2.26
C PRO A 24 -26.96 4.23 2.46
N ALA A 25 -27.07 3.24 1.57
CA ALA A 25 -26.38 1.96 1.64
C ALA A 25 -24.83 2.06 1.75
N GLY A 26 -24.24 3.22 1.44
CA GLY A 26 -22.82 3.48 1.56
C GLY A 26 -22.28 3.58 3.00
N SER A 27 -23.12 3.87 4.01
CA SER A 27 -22.65 4.02 5.39
C SER A 27 -22.44 2.69 6.13
N ALA A 28 -23.15 1.63 5.74
CA ALA A 28 -23.03 0.32 6.37
C ALA A 28 -21.73 -0.41 5.95
N PHE A 29 -21.33 -0.27 4.68
CA PHE A 29 -20.07 -0.85 4.19
C PHE A 29 -18.84 -0.17 4.81
N ALA A 30 -18.84 1.16 4.93
CA ALA A 30 -17.72 1.90 5.51
C ALA A 30 -17.51 1.64 7.00
N ASP A 31 -18.54 1.21 7.74
CA ASP A 31 -18.43 0.94 9.18
C ASP A 31 -17.94 -0.47 9.46
N ASP A 32 -18.27 -1.45 8.60
CA ASP A 32 -17.80 -2.84 8.73
C ASP A 32 -16.29 -2.97 8.45
N HIS A 33 -15.75 -2.20 7.49
CA HIS A 33 -14.31 -2.18 7.18
C HIS A 33 -13.44 -1.65 8.32
N LYS A 34 -13.93 -0.72 9.14
CA LYS A 34 -13.17 -0.12 10.27
C LYS A 34 -12.85 -1.09 11.39
N HIS A 35 -13.55 -2.22 11.48
CA HIS A 35 -13.37 -3.22 12.52
C HIS A 35 -12.60 -4.47 12.04
N ARG A 36 -12.30 -4.58 10.75
CA ARG A 36 -11.55 -5.71 10.20
C ARG A 36 -10.04 -5.47 10.28
N ALA A 37 -9.27 -6.55 10.44
CA ALA A 37 -7.81 -6.49 10.52
C ALA A 37 -7.20 -5.96 9.22
N PRO A 38 -6.10 -5.20 9.30
CA PRO A 38 -5.35 -4.79 8.11
C PRO A 38 -4.80 -5.99 7.34
N LEU A 39 -4.78 -5.87 6.03
CA LEU A 39 -4.24 -6.85 5.09
C LEU A 39 -2.75 -6.59 4.88
N TRP A 40 -1.93 -7.11 5.79
CA TRP A 40 -0.49 -6.81 5.84
C TRP A 40 0.31 -7.29 4.61
N ARG A 41 -0.28 -8.18 3.82
CA ARG A 41 0.31 -8.70 2.58
C ARG A 41 -0.16 -7.93 1.33
N ALA A 42 -1.10 -7.01 1.47
CA ALA A 42 -1.57 -6.18 0.37
C ALA A 42 -0.64 -4.98 0.16
N HIS A 43 -0.20 -4.77 -1.07
CA HIS A 43 0.64 -3.66 -1.50
C HIS A 43 -0.04 -2.90 -2.64
N ALA A 44 -0.40 -1.64 -2.38
CA ALA A 44 -0.93 -0.72 -3.38
C ALA A 44 0.23 -0.21 -4.25
N HIS A 45 0.33 -0.76 -5.45
CA HIS A 45 1.24 -0.32 -6.48
C HIS A 45 0.72 0.98 -7.08
N ASN A 46 1.59 1.91 -7.44
CA ASN A 46 1.20 3.22 -7.96
C ASN A 46 0.10 3.92 -7.12
N ASP A 47 0.13 3.79 -5.79
CA ASP A 47 -0.93 4.30 -4.90
C ASP A 47 -1.27 5.78 -5.16
N TYR A 48 -0.28 6.57 -5.61
CA TYR A 48 -0.45 7.99 -5.93
C TYR A 48 -1.35 8.24 -7.16
N GLU A 49 -1.69 7.23 -7.96
CA GLU A 49 -2.63 7.36 -9.10
C GLU A 49 -4.09 7.25 -8.66
N HIS A 50 -4.37 6.75 -7.46
CA HIS A 50 -5.71 6.70 -6.92
C HIS A 50 -6.26 8.11 -6.62
N PRO A 51 -7.59 8.31 -6.64
CA PRO A 51 -8.23 9.61 -6.36
C PRO A 51 -7.83 10.20 -5.01
N ARG A 52 -7.60 9.37 -3.99
CA ARG A 52 -7.16 9.75 -2.65
C ARG A 52 -5.93 8.94 -2.26
N PRO A 53 -4.72 9.30 -2.75
CA PRO A 53 -3.49 8.60 -2.40
C PRO A 53 -3.38 8.32 -0.90
N LEU A 54 -2.81 7.19 -0.50
CA LEU A 54 -2.78 6.65 0.85
C LEU A 54 -4.17 6.23 1.36
N PHE A 55 -5.17 7.12 1.29
CA PHE A 55 -6.46 6.89 1.95
C PHE A 55 -7.29 5.81 1.26
N ASP A 56 -7.25 5.71 -0.07
CA ASP A 56 -7.95 4.64 -0.77
C ASP A 56 -7.36 3.27 -0.41
N ALA A 57 -6.03 3.15 -0.35
CA ALA A 57 -5.39 1.93 0.12
C ALA A 57 -5.69 1.61 1.60
N LEU A 58 -5.72 2.63 2.48
CA LEU A 58 -6.07 2.43 3.89
C LEU A 58 -7.53 2.03 4.08
N ASP A 59 -8.45 2.56 3.29
CA ASP A 59 -9.87 2.17 3.32
C ASP A 59 -10.04 0.70 2.89
N HIS A 60 -9.18 0.19 1.99
CA HIS A 60 -9.06 -1.22 1.64
C HIS A 60 -8.13 -2.02 2.57
N ARG A 61 -7.68 -1.43 3.68
CA ARG A 61 -6.91 -2.08 4.75
C ARG A 61 -5.50 -2.55 4.34
N PHE A 62 -4.91 -1.96 3.31
CA PHE A 62 -3.60 -2.34 2.80
C PHE A 62 -2.47 -2.06 3.80
N GLY A 63 -1.55 -3.02 3.94
CA GLY A 63 -0.38 -2.92 4.82
C GLY A 63 0.84 -2.27 4.18
N SER A 64 0.79 -1.96 2.89
CA SER A 64 1.88 -1.36 2.12
C SER A 64 1.35 -0.48 1.00
N VAL A 65 1.98 0.68 0.77
CA VAL A 65 1.67 1.62 -0.31
C VAL A 65 2.95 2.06 -1.01
N GLU A 66 2.87 2.40 -2.30
CA GLU A 66 3.98 2.87 -3.13
C GLU A 66 3.83 4.33 -3.51
N ALA A 67 4.92 5.09 -3.42
CA ALA A 67 5.03 6.47 -3.86
C ALA A 67 6.26 6.62 -4.76
N ASP A 68 6.05 7.00 -6.02
CA ASP A 68 7.11 7.34 -6.95
C ASP A 68 7.53 8.80 -6.77
N ILE A 69 8.82 9.06 -6.60
CA ILE A 69 9.30 10.41 -6.32
C ILE A 69 10.35 10.89 -7.32
N PHE A 70 10.25 12.18 -7.63
CA PHE A 70 11.22 12.94 -8.40
C PHE A 70 11.80 14.05 -7.54
N LEU A 71 13.12 14.16 -7.51
CA LEU A 71 13.78 15.31 -6.91
C LEU A 71 13.78 16.48 -7.92
N VAL A 72 13.08 17.57 -7.57
CA VAL A 72 13.03 18.80 -8.35
C VAL A 72 13.40 19.97 -7.43
N GLY A 73 14.62 20.46 -7.59
CA GLY A 73 15.20 21.40 -6.62
C GLY A 73 15.39 20.74 -5.26
N ASP A 74 14.65 21.20 -4.25
CA ASP A 74 14.60 20.64 -2.91
C ASP A 74 13.26 19.97 -2.59
N GLN A 75 12.39 19.80 -3.58
CA GLN A 75 11.07 19.17 -3.44
C GLN A 75 11.10 17.72 -3.93
N LEU A 76 10.36 16.87 -3.26
CA LEU A 76 10.11 15.48 -3.65
C LEU A 76 8.71 15.39 -4.25
N LEU A 77 8.62 15.60 -5.55
CA LEU A 77 7.36 15.57 -6.28
C LEU A 77 6.95 14.14 -6.60
N VAL A 78 5.64 13.87 -6.54
CA VAL A 78 5.08 12.53 -6.74
C VAL A 78 4.38 12.42 -8.08
N GLY A 79 4.75 11.41 -8.88
CA GLY A 79 4.18 11.10 -10.19
C GLY A 79 4.89 9.91 -10.83
N HIS A 80 4.29 9.31 -11.86
CA HIS A 80 4.89 8.18 -12.58
C HIS A 80 5.95 8.63 -13.59
N THR A 81 5.69 9.75 -14.26
CA THR A 81 6.60 10.37 -15.24
C THR A 81 6.83 11.83 -14.92
N ALA A 82 7.90 12.39 -15.51
CA ALA A 82 8.24 13.81 -15.30
C ALA A 82 7.14 14.77 -15.81
N ASP A 83 6.36 14.35 -16.80
CA ASP A 83 5.30 15.17 -17.39
C ASP A 83 4.05 15.26 -16.50
N GLU A 84 3.92 14.40 -15.50
CA GLU A 84 2.79 14.35 -14.57
C GLU A 84 3.03 15.14 -13.29
N LEU A 85 4.20 15.71 -13.12
CA LEU A 85 4.59 16.37 -11.88
C LEU A 85 3.79 17.65 -11.63
N ASP A 86 3.13 17.70 -10.47
CA ASP A 86 2.47 18.88 -9.93
C ASP A 86 3.18 19.33 -8.65
N PRO A 87 3.62 20.60 -8.55
CA PRO A 87 4.26 21.13 -7.33
C PRO A 87 3.41 21.01 -6.05
N LYS A 88 2.12 20.78 -6.18
CA LYS A 88 1.21 20.53 -5.03
C LYS A 88 1.20 19.08 -4.58
N ARG A 89 1.68 18.14 -5.40
CA ARG A 89 1.71 16.71 -5.14
C ARG A 89 3.12 16.31 -4.69
N THR A 90 3.43 16.61 -3.45
CA THR A 90 4.72 16.26 -2.83
C THR A 90 4.60 15.01 -1.97
N LEU A 91 5.71 14.36 -1.66
CA LEU A 91 5.74 13.23 -0.72
C LEU A 91 5.15 13.63 0.64
N GLU A 92 5.39 14.89 1.09
CA GLU A 92 4.80 15.41 2.31
C GLU A 92 3.28 15.49 2.20
N SER A 93 2.77 16.19 1.18
CA SER A 93 1.33 16.48 1.08
C SER A 93 0.49 15.23 0.89
N LEU A 94 1.00 14.21 0.16
CA LEU A 94 0.26 12.99 -0.13
C LEU A 94 0.44 11.89 0.92
N TYR A 95 1.61 11.83 1.59
CA TYR A 95 1.94 10.71 2.48
C TYR A 95 2.39 11.14 3.87
N LEU A 96 3.43 11.99 4.01
CA LEU A 96 4.06 12.21 5.32
C LEU A 96 3.17 12.98 6.29
N ASP A 97 2.52 14.06 5.84
CA ASP A 97 1.59 14.85 6.65
C ASP A 97 0.34 14.04 7.04
N PRO A 98 -0.34 13.34 6.09
CA PRO A 98 -1.45 12.46 6.43
C PRO A 98 -1.07 11.34 7.40
N LEU A 99 0.08 10.67 7.19
CA LEU A 99 0.56 9.63 8.10
C LEU A 99 0.84 10.19 9.50
N ALA A 100 1.44 11.37 9.60
CA ALA A 100 1.68 12.03 10.89
C ALA A 100 0.36 12.32 11.62
N ALA A 101 -0.64 12.82 10.90
CA ALA A 101 -1.97 13.08 11.46
C ALA A 101 -2.65 11.79 11.94
N LEU A 102 -2.63 10.71 11.13
CA LEU A 102 -3.20 9.41 11.47
C LEU A 102 -2.51 8.78 12.69
N VAL A 103 -1.19 8.75 12.71
CA VAL A 103 -0.41 8.18 13.82
C VAL A 103 -0.68 8.94 15.13
N LYS A 104 -0.81 10.26 15.07
CA LYS A 104 -1.20 11.07 16.23
C LYS A 104 -2.63 10.74 16.69
N ALA A 105 -3.58 10.65 15.77
CA ALA A 105 -4.99 10.37 16.08
C ALA A 105 -5.20 8.94 16.62
N ASN A 106 -4.38 7.98 16.15
CA ASN A 106 -4.45 6.56 16.51
C ASN A 106 -3.46 6.16 17.62
N HIS A 107 -2.89 7.13 18.35
CA HIS A 107 -2.01 6.89 19.49
C HIS A 107 -0.77 6.04 19.16
N GLY A 108 -0.11 6.33 18.04
CA GLY A 108 1.19 5.75 17.67
C GLY A 108 1.13 4.63 16.63
N SER A 109 0.04 4.49 15.90
CA SER A 109 -0.10 3.52 14.80
C SER A 109 -0.89 4.11 13.62
N VAL A 110 -0.68 3.59 12.41
CA VAL A 110 -1.48 3.99 11.23
C VAL A 110 -2.90 3.44 11.36
N TYR A 111 -3.04 2.17 11.65
CA TYR A 111 -4.33 1.52 11.92
C TYR A 111 -4.60 1.48 13.41
N ARG A 112 -5.74 2.01 13.84
CA ARG A 112 -6.12 2.06 15.24
C ARG A 112 -6.16 0.66 15.86
N GLY A 113 -5.42 0.47 16.95
CA GLY A 113 -5.33 -0.83 17.65
C GLY A 113 -4.33 -1.82 17.08
N TYR A 114 -3.70 -1.52 15.94
CA TYR A 114 -2.70 -2.39 15.30
C TYR A 114 -1.33 -1.71 15.30
N ARG A 115 -0.35 -2.33 15.95
CA ARG A 115 1.00 -1.76 16.13
C ARG A 115 2.00 -2.17 15.04
N ARG A 116 1.60 -3.02 14.09
CA ARG A 116 2.47 -3.39 12.97
C ARG A 116 2.66 -2.17 12.06
N PRO A 117 3.90 -1.83 11.68
CA PRO A 117 4.17 -0.69 10.81
C PRO A 117 3.53 -0.84 9.43
N LEU A 118 2.96 0.26 8.90
CA LEU A 118 2.67 0.37 7.48
C LEU A 118 3.99 0.45 6.71
N GLN A 119 4.12 -0.26 5.59
CA GLN A 119 5.24 -0.07 4.67
C GLN A 119 4.93 1.07 3.69
N LEU A 120 5.80 2.08 3.63
CA LEU A 120 5.82 3.07 2.57
C LEU A 120 7.01 2.73 1.66
N LEU A 121 6.72 2.17 0.49
CA LEU A 121 7.71 1.94 -0.55
C LEU A 121 7.88 3.25 -1.32
N ILE A 122 9.10 3.78 -1.34
CA ILE A 122 9.43 5.03 -2.03
C ILE A 122 10.32 4.68 -3.21
N ASP A 123 9.77 4.80 -4.41
CA ASP A 123 10.47 4.50 -5.66
C ASP A 123 11.11 5.78 -6.21
N ILE A 124 12.43 5.83 -6.25
CA ILE A 124 13.19 6.98 -6.71
C ILE A 124 13.32 6.95 -8.23
N LYS A 125 12.73 7.95 -8.91
CA LYS A 125 12.73 8.09 -10.38
C LYS A 125 13.86 8.97 -10.92
N THR A 126 14.54 9.73 -10.07
CA THR A 126 15.70 10.59 -10.41
C THR A 126 17.01 9.95 -9.93
N GLU A 127 18.14 10.66 -10.03
CA GLU A 127 19.44 10.13 -9.58
C GLU A 127 19.38 9.74 -8.09
N GLY A 128 19.69 8.49 -7.79
CA GLY A 128 19.40 7.88 -6.52
C GLY A 128 20.16 8.45 -5.32
N SER A 129 21.44 8.78 -5.49
CA SER A 129 22.24 9.23 -4.35
C SER A 129 21.83 10.61 -3.86
N SER A 130 21.65 11.58 -4.75
CA SER A 130 21.22 12.94 -4.43
C SER A 130 19.78 12.94 -3.91
N THR A 131 18.90 12.18 -4.58
CA THR A 131 17.50 12.08 -4.18
C THR A 131 17.36 11.46 -2.80
N TYR A 132 18.09 10.39 -2.50
CA TYR A 132 18.05 9.79 -1.16
C TYR A 132 18.58 10.72 -0.07
N LEU A 133 19.64 11.48 -0.34
CA LEU A 133 20.17 12.44 0.64
C LEU A 133 19.14 13.53 0.96
N GLU A 134 18.44 14.03 -0.05
CA GLU A 134 17.36 14.99 0.16
C GLU A 134 16.15 14.34 0.88
N LEU A 135 15.76 13.13 0.47
CA LEU A 135 14.71 12.36 1.14
C LEU A 135 15.03 12.16 2.64
N ASP A 136 16.26 11.78 3.01
CA ASP A 136 16.64 11.63 4.42
C ASP A 136 16.49 12.96 5.19
N ARG A 137 16.79 14.11 4.55
CA ARG A 137 16.56 15.43 5.13
C ARG A 137 15.07 15.67 5.42
N HIS A 138 14.19 15.28 4.51
CA HIS A 138 12.73 15.36 4.67
C HIS A 138 12.25 14.40 5.77
N LEU A 139 12.67 13.14 5.75
CA LEU A 139 12.28 12.14 6.74
C LEU A 139 12.69 12.51 8.18
N ARG A 140 13.78 13.27 8.38
CA ARG A 140 14.19 13.74 9.71
C ARG A 140 13.14 14.61 10.39
N ARG A 141 12.34 15.36 9.62
CA ARG A 141 11.25 16.20 10.16
C ARG A 141 10.10 15.37 10.74
N TYR A 142 9.95 14.14 10.24
CA TYR A 142 8.92 13.18 10.66
C TYR A 142 9.49 11.98 11.42
N GLN A 143 10.68 12.12 12.01
CA GLN A 143 11.44 10.97 12.57
C GLN A 143 10.68 10.14 13.61
N HIS A 144 9.69 10.73 14.29
CA HIS A 144 8.85 10.07 15.29
C HIS A 144 7.89 9.03 14.71
N LEU A 145 7.68 9.03 13.38
CA LEU A 145 6.81 8.08 12.69
C LEU A 145 7.52 6.77 12.37
N PHE A 146 8.83 6.83 12.12
CA PHE A 146 9.51 5.82 11.33
C PHE A 146 10.19 4.74 12.15
N THR A 147 10.11 3.52 11.61
CA THR A 147 11.06 2.46 11.95
C THR A 147 12.46 2.98 11.63
N THR A 148 13.37 2.84 12.56
CA THR A 148 14.76 3.29 12.43
C THR A 148 15.71 2.12 12.58
N CYS A 149 16.87 2.20 11.92
CA CYS A 149 18.00 1.33 12.20
C CYS A 149 19.13 2.18 12.76
N ALA A 150 19.54 1.91 13.98
CA ALA A 150 20.66 2.57 14.65
C ALA A 150 21.72 1.54 15.03
N HIS A 151 22.93 1.70 14.49
CA HIS A 151 24.06 0.79 14.75
C HIS A 151 23.68 -0.69 14.58
N GLY A 152 22.98 -1.02 13.48
CA GLY A 152 22.54 -2.37 13.14
C GLY A 152 21.30 -2.89 13.89
N ARG A 153 20.76 -2.12 14.85
CA ARG A 153 19.54 -2.46 15.59
C ARG A 153 18.32 -1.75 15.01
N VAL A 154 17.26 -2.50 14.75
CA VAL A 154 15.98 -1.98 14.25
C VAL A 154 15.08 -1.63 15.42
N HIS A 155 14.55 -0.42 15.40
CA HIS A 155 13.57 0.11 16.36
C HIS A 155 12.27 0.38 15.60
N PRO A 156 11.22 -0.43 15.81
CA PRO A 156 9.95 -0.27 15.09
C PRO A 156 9.28 1.08 15.38
N GLY A 157 8.79 1.72 14.31
CA GLY A 157 7.89 2.87 14.35
C GLY A 157 6.51 2.52 13.79
N ALA A 158 5.70 3.52 13.52
CA ALA A 158 4.37 3.33 12.90
C ALA A 158 4.47 3.09 11.38
N VAL A 159 5.55 3.56 10.75
CA VAL A 159 5.80 3.45 9.31
C VAL A 159 7.21 2.94 9.06
N THR A 160 7.36 2.03 8.10
CA THR A 160 8.66 1.57 7.62
C THR A 160 8.86 2.03 6.19
N ASN A 161 9.80 2.98 5.97
CA ASN A 161 10.16 3.42 4.63
C ASN A 161 11.09 2.40 3.98
N VAL A 162 10.79 1.98 2.75
CA VAL A 162 11.64 1.09 1.95
C VAL A 162 11.93 1.78 0.63
N ILE A 163 13.20 1.92 0.29
CA ILE A 163 13.67 2.68 -0.88
C ILE A 163 13.91 1.74 -2.05
N SER A 164 13.18 1.98 -3.12
CA SER A 164 13.28 1.33 -4.42
C SER A 164 13.69 2.32 -5.51
N GLY A 165 13.57 1.93 -6.79
CA GLY A 165 13.90 2.75 -7.95
C GLY A 165 15.40 2.79 -8.24
N ASP A 166 15.97 3.98 -8.37
CA ASP A 166 17.37 4.14 -8.74
C ASP A 166 18.31 3.55 -7.69
N ARG A 167 19.16 2.62 -8.14
CA ARG A 167 20.01 1.78 -7.28
C ARG A 167 21.17 2.57 -6.63
N ALA A 168 21.53 3.75 -7.15
CA ALA A 168 22.58 4.58 -6.56
C ALA A 168 22.22 5.09 -5.16
N ALA A 169 20.94 5.09 -4.78
CA ALA A 169 20.48 5.37 -3.42
C ALA A 169 21.15 4.47 -2.36
N ARG A 170 21.55 3.25 -2.73
CA ARG A 170 22.23 2.31 -1.84
C ARG A 170 23.51 2.87 -1.23
N ILE A 171 24.30 3.62 -2.01
CA ILE A 171 25.61 4.14 -1.59
C ILE A 171 25.49 5.03 -0.33
N PRO A 172 24.73 6.13 -0.33
CA PRO A 172 24.55 6.95 0.87
C PRO A 172 23.82 6.21 2.00
N MET A 173 22.91 5.27 1.68
CA MET A 173 22.24 4.45 2.71
C MET A 173 23.19 3.57 3.48
N GLU A 174 24.14 2.88 2.81
CA GLU A 174 25.15 2.01 3.45
C GLU A 174 26.12 2.81 4.33
N ALA A 175 26.39 4.07 3.97
CA ALA A 175 27.28 4.93 4.75
C ALA A 175 26.68 5.43 6.07
N GLN A 176 25.36 5.30 6.27
CA GLN A 176 24.68 5.79 7.47
C GLN A 176 24.66 4.77 8.61
N SER A 177 25.12 5.17 9.79
CA SER A 177 24.99 4.38 11.02
C SER A 177 23.58 4.46 11.65
N VAL A 178 22.84 5.52 11.34
CA VAL A 178 21.43 5.73 11.75
C VAL A 178 20.60 6.07 10.53
N ARG A 179 19.62 5.23 10.23
CA ARG A 179 18.72 5.36 9.06
C ARG A 179 17.26 5.36 9.49
N ARG A 180 16.43 6.07 8.71
CA ARG A 180 14.96 6.10 8.80
C ARG A 180 14.31 5.44 7.59
N ALA A 181 15.14 4.79 6.76
CA ALA A 181 14.73 4.09 5.57
C ALA A 181 15.56 2.82 5.39
N PHE A 182 14.99 1.86 4.67
CA PHE A 182 15.55 0.55 4.39
C PHE A 182 15.62 0.37 2.88
N TYR A 183 16.45 -0.55 2.42
CA TYR A 183 16.69 -0.77 1.01
C TYR A 183 15.81 -1.90 0.46
N ASP A 184 15.22 -1.70 -0.71
CA ASP A 184 14.57 -2.74 -1.49
C ASP A 184 15.60 -3.47 -2.33
N GLY A 185 16.00 -4.67 -1.89
CA GLY A 185 16.91 -5.53 -2.65
C GLY A 185 16.30 -6.05 -3.94
N ARG A 186 17.13 -6.71 -4.75
CA ARG A 186 16.72 -7.48 -5.93
C ARG A 186 17.07 -8.96 -5.73
N LEU A 187 16.57 -9.85 -6.58
CA LEU A 187 16.90 -11.27 -6.46
C LEU A 187 18.41 -11.53 -6.54
N THR A 188 19.18 -10.66 -7.20
CA THR A 188 20.64 -10.68 -7.21
C THR A 188 21.29 -10.36 -5.85
N ASP A 189 20.53 -9.75 -4.94
CA ASP A 189 20.98 -9.48 -3.58
C ASP A 189 20.76 -10.69 -2.62
N LEU A 190 19.97 -11.69 -3.05
CA LEU A 190 19.76 -12.91 -2.28
C LEU A 190 21.10 -13.64 -2.09
N GLY A 191 21.36 -14.06 -0.85
CA GLY A 191 22.61 -14.74 -0.52
C GLY A 191 23.83 -13.83 -0.32
N THR A 192 23.71 -12.51 -0.58
CA THR A 192 24.76 -11.54 -0.27
C THR A 192 24.87 -11.27 1.24
N SER A 193 25.82 -10.44 1.65
CA SER A 193 26.02 -10.06 3.05
C SER A 193 25.01 -9.03 3.59
N ALA A 194 24.13 -8.45 2.75
CA ALA A 194 23.16 -7.45 3.16
C ALA A 194 22.14 -8.04 4.17
N PRO A 195 22.12 -7.57 5.43
CA PRO A 195 21.20 -8.09 6.44
C PRO A 195 19.78 -7.54 6.25
N ALA A 196 18.77 -8.20 6.82
CA ALA A 196 17.38 -7.70 6.82
C ALA A 196 17.24 -6.34 7.54
N SER A 197 18.17 -5.98 8.43
CA SER A 197 18.22 -4.63 9.02
C SER A 197 18.66 -3.54 8.04
N PHE A 198 19.17 -3.93 6.86
CA PHE A 198 19.45 -3.02 5.74
C PHE A 198 18.43 -3.21 4.60
N ALA A 199 18.25 -4.42 4.12
CA ALA A 199 17.34 -4.79 3.03
C ALA A 199 16.28 -5.78 3.54
N PRO A 200 15.21 -5.31 4.20
CA PRO A 200 14.14 -6.16 4.71
C PRO A 200 13.22 -6.70 3.63
N LEU A 201 13.23 -6.07 2.45
CA LEU A 201 12.47 -6.45 1.27
C LEU A 201 13.40 -6.83 0.13
N VAL A 202 13.03 -7.85 -0.62
CA VAL A 202 13.60 -8.21 -1.92
C VAL A 202 12.47 -8.23 -2.92
N SER A 203 12.50 -7.33 -3.90
CA SER A 203 11.49 -7.29 -4.95
C SER A 203 12.12 -7.40 -6.33
N ASP A 204 11.38 -8.01 -7.27
CA ASP A 204 11.85 -8.14 -8.65
C ASP A 204 10.68 -8.20 -9.63
N ASN A 205 10.99 -8.01 -10.91
CA ASN A 205 10.04 -8.11 -12.00
C ASN A 205 9.66 -9.58 -12.24
N TRP A 206 8.36 -9.90 -12.15
CA TRP A 206 7.87 -11.26 -12.40
C TRP A 206 8.25 -11.76 -13.78
N GLN A 207 7.99 -10.97 -14.82
CA GLN A 207 8.18 -11.37 -16.22
C GLN A 207 9.65 -11.48 -16.65
N LEU A 208 10.60 -10.95 -15.86
CA LEU A 208 12.03 -11.21 -16.05
C LEU A 208 12.48 -12.53 -15.40
N ASN A 209 11.67 -13.09 -14.53
CA ASN A 209 12.01 -14.25 -13.72
C ASN A 209 11.18 -15.48 -14.03
N PHE A 210 9.94 -15.31 -14.50
CA PHE A 210 8.99 -16.36 -14.77
C PHE A 210 8.29 -16.12 -16.10
N THR A 211 7.96 -17.20 -16.79
CA THR A 211 7.24 -17.15 -18.07
C THR A 211 5.73 -17.31 -17.91
N TRP A 212 5.31 -17.92 -16.80
CA TRP A 212 3.90 -18.15 -16.54
C TRP A 212 3.19 -16.86 -16.05
N LEU A 213 2.07 -16.57 -16.70
CA LEU A 213 1.26 -15.37 -16.45
C LEU A 213 -0.16 -15.69 -15.95
N GLY A 214 -0.32 -16.84 -15.29
CA GLY A 214 -1.60 -17.25 -14.71
C GLY A 214 -2.47 -18.11 -15.63
N GLU A 215 -2.05 -18.37 -16.86
CA GLU A 215 -2.78 -19.23 -17.80
C GLU A 215 -2.20 -20.64 -17.85
N GLY A 216 -3.09 -21.65 -17.93
CA GLY A 216 -2.67 -23.05 -17.93
C GLY A 216 -1.98 -23.48 -16.62
N THR A 217 -1.19 -24.54 -16.71
CA THR A 217 -0.49 -25.09 -15.55
C THR A 217 0.81 -24.33 -15.29
N PHE A 218 1.02 -23.91 -14.05
CA PHE A 218 2.30 -23.31 -13.64
C PHE A 218 3.41 -24.38 -13.77
N PRO A 219 4.50 -24.13 -14.54
CA PRO A 219 5.56 -25.11 -14.73
C PRO A 219 6.22 -25.49 -13.40
N ASP A 220 6.41 -26.79 -13.14
CA ASP A 220 6.96 -27.28 -11.88
C ASP A 220 8.35 -26.70 -11.57
N ALA A 221 9.18 -26.50 -12.58
CA ALA A 221 10.50 -25.90 -12.41
C ALA A 221 10.42 -24.44 -11.96
N GLU A 222 9.46 -23.67 -12.48
CA GLU A 222 9.23 -22.28 -12.06
C GLU A 222 8.62 -22.22 -10.66
N ARG A 223 7.69 -23.11 -10.33
CA ARG A 223 7.11 -23.24 -8.99
C ARG A 223 8.18 -23.57 -7.94
N GLN A 224 9.10 -24.49 -8.26
CA GLN A 224 10.24 -24.82 -7.39
C GLN A 224 11.18 -23.61 -7.22
N ARG A 225 11.46 -22.90 -8.32
CA ARG A 225 12.27 -21.67 -8.28
C ARG A 225 11.63 -20.60 -7.39
N LEU A 226 10.33 -20.36 -7.53
CA LEU A 226 9.58 -19.39 -6.69
C LEU A 226 9.72 -19.74 -5.21
N ARG A 227 9.44 -20.99 -4.83
CA ARG A 227 9.58 -21.46 -3.45
C ARG A 227 11.02 -21.36 -2.93
N GLY A 228 12.00 -21.64 -3.80
CA GLY A 228 13.42 -21.48 -3.49
C GLY A 228 13.81 -20.04 -3.17
N ILE A 229 13.35 -19.07 -3.97
CA ILE A 229 13.54 -17.64 -3.74
C ILE A 229 12.98 -17.22 -2.38
N ILE A 230 11.72 -17.59 -2.12
CA ILE A 230 11.04 -17.21 -0.88
C ILE A 230 11.72 -17.85 0.33
N GLY A 231 12.06 -19.15 0.25
CA GLY A 231 12.78 -19.84 1.32
C GLY A 231 14.12 -19.21 1.65
N GLN A 232 14.89 -18.78 0.64
CA GLN A 232 16.17 -18.09 0.84
C GLN A 232 15.97 -16.72 1.51
N ALA A 233 14.99 -15.93 1.06
CA ALA A 233 14.68 -14.63 1.66
C ALA A 233 14.24 -14.78 3.12
N HIS A 234 13.28 -15.68 3.38
CA HIS A 234 12.76 -15.93 4.73
C HIS A 234 13.81 -16.46 5.71
N ALA A 235 14.72 -17.33 5.25
CA ALA A 235 15.84 -17.81 6.08
C ALA A 235 16.76 -16.67 6.56
N ARG A 236 16.69 -15.50 5.93
CA ARG A 236 17.46 -14.30 6.28
C ARG A 236 16.61 -13.21 6.93
N GLY A 237 15.32 -13.47 7.18
CA GLY A 237 14.37 -12.50 7.73
C GLY A 237 13.96 -11.41 6.74
N GLN A 238 14.15 -11.66 5.45
CA GLN A 238 13.74 -10.77 4.36
C GLN A 238 12.37 -11.16 3.83
N LYS A 239 11.63 -10.20 3.30
CA LYS A 239 10.34 -10.38 2.64
C LYS A 239 10.50 -10.36 1.14
N VAL A 240 9.50 -10.89 0.42
CA VAL A 240 9.50 -10.96 -1.05
C VAL A 240 8.27 -10.28 -1.64
N ARG A 241 8.49 -9.49 -2.69
CA ARG A 241 7.46 -8.91 -3.56
C ARG A 241 7.83 -9.14 -5.03
N PHE A 242 6.86 -9.43 -5.87
CA PHE A 242 7.02 -9.37 -7.32
C PHE A 242 6.10 -8.28 -7.89
N TRP A 243 6.67 -7.41 -8.72
CA TRP A 243 5.94 -6.44 -9.53
C TRP A 243 5.85 -6.91 -10.99
N ASN A 244 5.09 -6.20 -11.84
CA ASN A 244 4.81 -6.58 -13.23
C ASN A 244 4.18 -7.98 -13.34
N THR A 245 3.32 -8.31 -12.40
CA THR A 245 2.41 -9.46 -12.44
C THR A 245 1.16 -9.11 -13.26
N PRO A 246 0.46 -10.08 -13.89
CA PRO A 246 -0.87 -9.84 -14.43
C PRO A 246 -1.80 -9.21 -13.39
N ASP A 247 -2.37 -8.02 -13.71
CA ASP A 247 -3.20 -7.26 -12.77
C ASP A 247 -4.62 -6.98 -13.28
N LEU A 248 -4.91 -7.32 -14.54
CA LEU A 248 -6.28 -7.26 -15.05
C LEU A 248 -7.15 -8.31 -14.38
N ALA A 249 -8.30 -7.87 -13.86
CA ALA A 249 -9.26 -8.75 -13.20
C ALA A 249 -9.64 -9.94 -14.10
N GLY A 250 -9.50 -11.16 -13.57
CA GLY A 250 -9.82 -12.38 -14.30
C GLY A 250 -9.07 -13.61 -13.79
N PRO A 251 -9.38 -14.78 -14.39
CA PRO A 251 -8.86 -16.06 -13.92
C PRO A 251 -7.32 -16.16 -13.90
N ALA A 252 -6.63 -15.48 -14.82
CA ALA A 252 -5.17 -15.51 -14.89
C ALA A 252 -4.54 -14.82 -13.68
N ARG A 253 -5.03 -13.61 -13.32
CA ARG A 253 -4.59 -12.88 -12.12
C ARG A 253 -4.88 -13.69 -10.85
N ASP A 254 -6.10 -14.19 -10.73
CA ASP A 254 -6.53 -14.92 -9.54
C ASP A 254 -5.73 -16.23 -9.36
N ALA A 255 -5.41 -16.92 -10.45
CA ALA A 255 -4.54 -18.12 -10.44
C ALA A 255 -3.11 -17.74 -9.99
N LEU A 256 -2.57 -16.62 -10.49
CA LEU A 256 -1.25 -16.16 -10.08
C LEU A 256 -1.22 -15.78 -8.61
N TRP A 257 -2.22 -15.03 -8.12
CA TRP A 257 -2.31 -14.70 -6.69
C TRP A 257 -2.42 -15.95 -5.81
N ALA A 258 -3.14 -16.99 -6.25
CA ALA A 258 -3.22 -18.26 -5.53
C ALA A 258 -1.84 -18.95 -5.42
N GLU A 259 -1.06 -18.98 -6.51
CA GLU A 259 0.30 -19.53 -6.47
C GLU A 259 1.26 -18.69 -5.62
N LEU A 260 1.15 -17.36 -5.65
CA LEU A 260 1.93 -16.47 -4.78
C LEU A 260 1.57 -16.70 -3.30
N LEU A 261 0.27 -16.93 -3.00
CA LEU A 261 -0.20 -17.21 -1.67
C LEU A 261 0.34 -18.54 -1.15
N ASP A 262 0.24 -19.61 -1.95
CA ASP A 262 0.73 -20.95 -1.62
C ASP A 262 2.26 -20.97 -1.44
N ALA A 263 2.98 -20.22 -2.25
CA ALA A 263 4.43 -20.08 -2.14
C ALA A 263 4.87 -19.24 -0.93
N GLY A 264 3.99 -18.44 -0.32
CA GLY A 264 4.29 -17.62 0.85
C GLY A 264 4.89 -16.24 0.53
N VAL A 265 4.61 -15.66 -0.64
CA VAL A 265 5.03 -14.28 -0.99
C VAL A 265 4.48 -13.29 0.05
N ASP A 266 5.28 -12.33 0.46
CA ASP A 266 4.93 -11.42 1.57
C ASP A 266 4.07 -10.24 1.14
N TYR A 267 4.24 -9.75 -0.09
CA TYR A 267 3.46 -8.63 -0.62
C TYR A 267 2.89 -8.94 -2.01
N PHE A 268 1.58 -8.84 -2.12
CA PHE A 268 0.83 -8.92 -3.37
C PHE A 268 0.75 -7.53 -3.98
N ASN A 269 1.28 -7.37 -5.17
CA ASN A 269 1.36 -6.11 -5.90
C ASN A 269 0.14 -5.95 -6.81
N THR A 270 -0.59 -4.83 -6.70
CA THR A 270 -1.77 -4.56 -7.53
C THR A 270 -2.11 -3.08 -7.58
N ASP A 271 -2.75 -2.66 -8.68
CA ASP A 271 -3.46 -1.39 -8.83
C ASP A 271 -4.97 -1.56 -8.53
N ASP A 272 -5.49 -2.81 -8.43
CA ASP A 272 -6.89 -3.13 -8.10
C ASP A 272 -7.05 -3.42 -6.59
N LEU A 273 -7.21 -2.35 -5.81
CA LEU A 273 -7.33 -2.44 -4.35
C LEU A 273 -8.51 -3.32 -3.90
N ALA A 274 -9.68 -3.13 -4.52
CA ALA A 274 -10.88 -3.87 -4.18
C ALA A 274 -10.78 -5.35 -4.53
N GLY A 275 -10.18 -5.65 -5.69
CA GLY A 275 -9.96 -7.04 -6.13
C GLY A 275 -9.04 -7.80 -5.20
N LEU A 276 -7.92 -7.19 -4.78
CA LEU A 276 -7.00 -7.85 -3.86
C LEU A 276 -7.59 -7.98 -2.45
N GLU A 277 -8.31 -6.97 -1.96
CA GLU A 277 -9.01 -7.09 -0.68
C GLU A 277 -9.97 -8.27 -0.69
N ALA A 278 -10.81 -8.39 -1.72
CA ALA A 278 -11.77 -9.49 -1.86
C ALA A 278 -11.06 -10.86 -1.93
N PHE A 279 -9.96 -10.94 -2.68
CA PHE A 279 -9.15 -12.17 -2.78
C PHE A 279 -8.57 -12.59 -1.44
N LEU A 280 -7.91 -11.68 -0.72
CA LEU A 280 -7.27 -11.99 0.56
C LEU A 280 -8.31 -12.34 1.64
N ASP A 281 -9.46 -11.66 1.66
CA ASP A 281 -10.56 -11.98 2.56
C ASP A 281 -11.14 -13.38 2.31
N ALA A 282 -11.34 -13.76 1.04
CA ALA A 282 -11.81 -15.07 0.67
C ALA A 282 -10.86 -16.19 1.13
N HIS A 283 -9.56 -15.90 1.16
CA HIS A 283 -8.50 -16.83 1.60
C HIS A 283 -8.13 -16.68 3.08
N ARG A 284 -8.83 -15.81 3.85
CA ARG A 284 -8.60 -15.56 5.28
C ARG A 284 -7.17 -15.13 5.62
N VAL A 285 -6.57 -14.29 4.76
CA VAL A 285 -5.22 -13.75 4.91
C VAL A 285 -5.32 -12.35 5.50
N ALA A 286 -4.61 -12.08 6.60
CA ALA A 286 -4.52 -10.77 7.23
C ALA A 286 -3.07 -10.24 7.27
#